data_232516131801c0a5ddc558571f93c792
#
_entry.id   232516131801c0a5ddc558571f93c792
#
_cell.length_a   1.000
_cell.length_b   1.000
_cell.length_c   1.000
_cell.angle_alpha   90.00
_cell.angle_beta   90.00
_cell.angle_gamma   90.00
#
_symmetry.space_group_name_H-M   'P 1'
#
loop_
_entity.id
_entity.type
_entity.pdbx_description
1 polymer ?
#
loop_
_entity_poly.entity_id
_entity_poly.type
_entity_poly.pdbx_seq_one_letter_code
_entity_poly.pdbx_strand_id
1 'polypeptide(L)'
;SPAFVKEMTAGTILCIPTIFVSYHGEALDKKTPLLRSMQAISTQALRILRLFGNTAAKKVIPQVGSEQEYFLVDREKYLKRRDLIYTGRTLFGAPSPKGQELEDQYFGVIRDRVGSFMADLNQELWKLGIPATTQHNEVAPAQHEMAPIFTMCNLAVDQNQLTMETMKRVATRHGLVCLLHEKPYAGVNGSGKHNNWSIGTDT
;
A
#
# COMPACT_ATOMS: atom_id res chain seq x y z
N SER A 1 -2.40 6.21 -15.08
CA SER A 1 -3.45 5.68 -14.20
C SER A 1 -4.80 6.21 -14.65
N PRO A 2 -5.89 5.45 -14.54
CA PRO A 2 -7.22 5.90 -14.87
C PRO A 2 -7.71 6.99 -13.90
N ALA A 3 -8.65 7.82 -14.35
CA ALA A 3 -9.39 8.71 -13.45
C ALA A 3 -10.32 7.88 -12.54
N PHE A 4 -10.60 8.41 -11.37
CA PHE A 4 -11.49 7.76 -10.40
C PHE A 4 -12.36 8.78 -9.68
N VAL A 5 -13.46 8.30 -9.12
CA VAL A 5 -14.40 9.12 -8.34
C VAL A 5 -14.15 8.86 -6.86
N LYS A 6 -14.08 9.93 -6.10
CA LYS A 6 -13.94 9.90 -4.65
C LYS A 6 -15.13 10.56 -3.98
N GLU A 7 -15.80 9.80 -3.12
CA GLU A 7 -16.87 10.32 -2.28
C GLU A 7 -16.29 10.89 -0.98
N MET A 8 -16.65 12.12 -0.66
CA MET A 8 -16.25 12.82 0.55
C MET A 8 -17.48 13.40 1.25
N THR A 9 -17.33 13.77 2.51
CA THR A 9 -18.42 14.40 3.29
C THR A 9 -18.98 15.66 2.61
N ALA A 10 -18.13 16.41 1.90
CA ALA A 10 -18.50 17.65 1.20
C ALA A 10 -19.04 17.43 -0.22
N GLY A 11 -19.10 16.19 -0.70
CA GLY A 11 -19.56 15.88 -2.06
C GLY A 11 -18.65 14.92 -2.81
N THR A 12 -18.89 14.76 -4.10
CA THR A 12 -18.17 13.83 -4.99
C THR A 12 -17.12 14.59 -5.79
N ILE A 13 -15.92 14.05 -5.85
CA ILE A 13 -14.77 14.63 -6.58
C ILE A 13 -14.32 13.67 -7.67
N LEU A 14 -14.17 14.16 -8.89
CA LEU A 14 -13.47 13.46 -9.97
C LEU A 14 -11.96 13.72 -9.82
N CYS A 15 -11.20 12.66 -9.60
CA CYS A 15 -9.74 12.71 -9.49
C CYS A 15 -9.11 12.25 -10.82
N ILE A 16 -8.29 13.12 -11.42
CA ILE A 16 -7.60 12.83 -12.67
C ILE A 16 -6.10 12.80 -12.39
N PRO A 17 -5.45 11.61 -12.40
CA PRO A 17 -4.00 11.51 -12.21
C PRO A 17 -3.24 12.30 -13.26
N THR A 18 -2.36 13.18 -12.83
CA THR A 18 -1.57 14.07 -13.69
C THR A 18 -0.10 14.04 -13.30
N ILE A 19 0.76 14.51 -14.20
CA ILE A 19 2.18 14.77 -13.95
C ILE A 19 2.48 16.24 -14.19
N PHE A 20 3.53 16.72 -13.53
CA PHE A 20 3.98 18.09 -13.65
C PHE A 20 5.43 18.15 -14.11
N VAL A 21 5.65 18.85 -15.20
CA VAL A 21 7.00 19.11 -15.74
C VAL A 21 7.17 20.60 -16.00
N SER A 22 8.41 21.09 -15.90
CA SER A 22 8.74 22.45 -16.28
C SER A 22 8.65 22.66 -17.80
N TYR A 23 8.72 23.90 -18.22
CA TYR A 23 8.78 24.24 -19.66
C TYR A 23 9.95 23.56 -20.38
N HIS A 24 11.07 23.36 -19.70
CA HIS A 24 12.27 22.68 -20.25
C HIS A 24 12.29 21.17 -19.99
N GLY A 25 11.25 20.62 -19.36
CA GLY A 25 11.08 19.18 -19.16
C GLY A 25 11.63 18.62 -17.84
N GLU A 26 12.07 19.46 -16.90
CA GLU A 26 12.44 18.99 -15.57
C GLU A 26 11.21 18.47 -14.83
N ALA A 27 11.40 17.39 -14.08
CA ALA A 27 10.34 16.84 -13.24
C ALA A 27 10.04 17.76 -12.05
N LEU A 28 8.77 18.11 -11.87
CA LEU A 28 8.28 18.89 -10.73
C LEU A 28 7.52 18.04 -9.72
N ASP A 29 7.35 16.76 -9.99
CA ASP A 29 6.69 15.78 -9.14
C ASP A 29 7.52 14.50 -8.99
N LYS A 30 7.00 13.54 -8.21
CA LYS A 30 7.66 12.23 -8.03
C LYS A 30 7.24 11.21 -9.09
N LYS A 31 6.10 11.38 -9.75
CA LYS A 31 5.59 10.44 -10.75
C LYS A 31 6.34 10.52 -12.07
N THR A 32 6.77 11.69 -12.49
CA THR A 32 7.55 11.88 -13.71
C THR A 32 8.85 11.06 -13.70
N PRO A 33 9.69 11.09 -12.65
CA PRO A 33 10.85 10.22 -12.56
C PRO A 33 10.50 8.72 -12.63
N LEU A 34 9.40 8.29 -12.00
CA LEU A 34 8.94 6.91 -12.08
C LEU A 34 8.62 6.50 -13.52
N LEU A 35 7.84 7.31 -14.24
CA LEU A 35 7.49 7.02 -15.64
C LEU A 35 8.72 6.98 -16.53
N ARG A 36 9.67 7.88 -16.33
CA ARG A 36 10.95 7.90 -17.06
C ARG A 36 11.80 6.68 -16.75
N SER A 37 11.85 6.23 -15.50
CA SER A 37 12.57 5.00 -15.11
C SER A 37 11.96 3.75 -15.76
N MET A 38 10.62 3.69 -15.85
CA MET A 38 9.92 2.61 -16.55
C MET A 38 10.26 2.59 -18.04
N GLN A 39 10.39 3.74 -18.67
CA GLN A 39 10.81 3.83 -20.07
C GLN A 39 12.28 3.43 -20.23
N ALA A 40 13.16 3.83 -19.31
CA ALA A 40 14.57 3.49 -19.34
C ALA A 40 14.79 1.97 -19.19
N ILE A 41 14.12 1.32 -18.23
CA ILE A 41 14.22 -0.13 -18.07
C ILE A 41 13.68 -0.88 -19.28
N SER A 42 12.57 -0.43 -19.87
CA SER A 42 12.03 -1.01 -21.10
C SER A 42 13.06 -0.99 -22.23
N THR A 43 13.71 0.15 -22.43
CA THR A 43 14.73 0.32 -23.48
C THR A 43 15.92 -0.61 -23.28
N GLN A 44 16.44 -0.72 -22.05
CA GLN A 44 17.58 -1.56 -21.76
C GLN A 44 17.26 -3.06 -21.78
N ALA A 45 16.09 -3.44 -21.26
CA ALA A 45 15.65 -4.83 -21.30
C ALA A 45 15.41 -5.32 -22.76
N LEU A 46 14.86 -4.49 -23.64
CA LEU A 46 14.73 -4.83 -25.05
C LEU A 46 16.09 -5.04 -25.73
N ARG A 47 17.13 -4.29 -25.35
CA ARG A 47 18.49 -4.53 -25.87
C ARG A 47 18.98 -5.93 -25.50
N ILE A 48 18.75 -6.35 -24.26
CA ILE A 48 19.14 -7.70 -23.80
C ILE A 48 18.32 -8.77 -24.51
N LEU A 49 17.00 -8.61 -24.61
CA LEU A 49 16.13 -9.55 -25.31
C LEU A 49 16.54 -9.80 -26.75
N ARG A 50 16.97 -8.74 -27.46
CA ARG A 50 17.47 -8.85 -28.84
C ARG A 50 18.73 -9.70 -28.93
N LEU A 51 19.63 -9.63 -27.94
CA LEU A 51 20.83 -10.48 -27.89
C LEU A 51 20.46 -11.95 -27.73
N PHE A 52 19.33 -12.26 -27.09
CA PHE A 52 18.79 -13.62 -26.99
C PHE A 52 17.86 -14.01 -28.16
N GLY A 53 17.81 -13.20 -29.22
CA GLY A 53 17.04 -13.50 -30.44
C GLY A 53 15.56 -13.11 -30.36
N ASN A 54 15.06 -12.53 -29.29
CA ASN A 54 13.69 -12.04 -29.21
C ASN A 54 13.59 -10.69 -29.93
N THR A 55 13.00 -10.70 -31.12
CA THR A 55 12.73 -9.50 -31.93
C THR A 55 11.25 -9.10 -31.94
N ALA A 56 10.36 -9.93 -31.39
CA ALA A 56 8.93 -9.71 -31.37
C ALA A 56 8.51 -8.67 -30.33
N ALA A 57 9.10 -8.71 -29.14
CA ALA A 57 8.78 -7.77 -28.07
C ALA A 57 9.11 -6.32 -28.45
N LYS A 58 8.14 -5.43 -28.27
CA LYS A 58 8.27 -3.99 -28.53
C LYS A 58 8.39 -3.18 -27.23
N LYS A 59 7.94 -3.74 -26.14
CA LYS A 59 7.95 -3.09 -24.83
C LYS A 59 8.23 -4.10 -23.72
N VAL A 60 8.92 -3.65 -22.67
CA VAL A 60 9.05 -4.35 -21.41
C VAL A 60 8.38 -3.50 -20.33
N ILE A 61 7.52 -4.12 -19.54
CA ILE A 61 6.66 -3.44 -18.57
C ILE A 61 7.06 -3.91 -17.16
N PRO A 62 7.56 -3.03 -16.28
CA PRO A 62 7.76 -3.35 -14.88
C PRO A 62 6.41 -3.43 -14.16
N GLN A 63 6.25 -4.47 -13.36
CA GLN A 63 5.05 -4.77 -12.59
C GLN A 63 5.39 -4.85 -11.11
N VAL A 64 4.46 -4.45 -10.25
CA VAL A 64 4.61 -4.46 -8.79
C VAL A 64 3.31 -4.90 -8.13
N GLY A 65 3.44 -5.77 -7.13
CA GLY A 65 2.43 -6.05 -6.13
C GLY A 65 2.89 -5.49 -4.80
N SER A 66 2.28 -4.41 -4.33
CA SER A 66 2.63 -3.79 -3.05
C SER A 66 1.81 -4.41 -1.93
N GLU A 67 2.46 -5.13 -1.04
CA GLU A 67 1.86 -5.67 0.18
C GLU A 67 1.95 -4.61 1.27
N GLN A 68 0.79 -4.08 1.67
CA GLN A 68 0.75 -3.03 2.70
C GLN A 68 0.48 -3.64 4.06
N GLU A 69 1.49 -3.60 4.91
CA GLU A 69 1.36 -3.92 6.33
C GLU A 69 0.82 -2.71 7.10
N TYR A 70 0.09 -2.99 8.17
CA TYR A 70 -0.52 -1.96 9.00
C TYR A 70 -0.86 -2.50 10.39
N PHE A 71 -1.00 -1.60 11.36
CA PHE A 71 -1.50 -1.94 12.70
C PHE A 71 -2.90 -1.38 12.90
N LEU A 72 -3.75 -2.13 13.58
CA LEU A 72 -5.05 -1.68 14.02
C LEU A 72 -5.05 -1.45 15.53
N VAL A 73 -5.44 -0.26 15.93
CA VAL A 73 -5.52 0.14 17.34
C VAL A 73 -6.95 0.55 17.67
N ASP A 74 -7.42 0.17 18.85
CA ASP A 74 -8.70 0.65 19.35
C ASP A 74 -8.72 2.18 19.42
N ARG A 75 -9.75 2.81 18.83
CA ARG A 75 -9.83 4.28 18.70
C ARG A 75 -9.90 4.98 20.06
N GLU A 76 -10.60 4.42 21.04
CA GLU A 76 -10.71 5.03 22.36
C GLU A 76 -9.36 5.02 23.09
N LYS A 77 -8.57 3.96 22.90
CA LYS A 77 -7.21 3.86 23.45
C LYS A 77 -6.26 4.82 22.73
N TYR A 78 -6.34 4.89 21.41
CA TYR A 78 -5.56 5.82 20.60
C TYR A 78 -5.75 7.27 21.03
N LEU A 79 -6.99 7.70 21.25
CA LEU A 79 -7.31 9.08 21.64
C LEU A 79 -6.74 9.48 23.01
N LYS A 80 -6.32 8.51 23.83
CA LYS A 80 -5.63 8.74 25.12
C LYS A 80 -4.11 8.82 24.99
N ARG A 81 -3.55 8.61 23.80
CA ARG A 81 -2.11 8.52 23.53
C ARG A 81 -1.66 9.65 22.62
N ARG A 82 -1.14 10.71 23.22
CA ARG A 82 -0.64 11.88 22.48
C ARG A 82 0.52 11.55 21.55
N ASP A 83 1.40 10.62 21.94
CA ASP A 83 2.50 10.16 21.10
C ASP A 83 1.97 9.53 19.78
N LEU A 84 0.98 8.65 19.84
CA LEU A 84 0.36 8.06 18.66
C LEU A 84 -0.33 9.11 17.77
N ILE A 85 -1.03 10.07 18.41
CA ILE A 85 -1.75 11.13 17.67
C ILE A 85 -0.78 12.04 16.92
N TYR A 86 0.29 12.48 17.57
CA TYR A 86 1.20 13.48 16.99
C TYR A 86 2.29 12.88 16.12
N THR A 87 2.73 11.65 16.39
CA THR A 87 3.87 11.06 15.69
C THR A 87 3.54 9.78 14.91
N GLY A 88 2.36 9.21 15.11
CA GLY A 88 1.97 7.92 14.51
C GLY A 88 2.66 6.70 15.12
N ARG A 89 3.47 6.89 16.17
CA ARG A 89 4.21 5.82 16.88
C ARG A 89 4.21 6.05 18.38
N THR A 90 4.51 5.00 19.13
CA THR A 90 4.74 5.12 20.58
C THR A 90 6.12 5.70 20.86
N LEU A 91 6.20 6.62 21.82
CA LEU A 91 7.46 7.19 22.32
C LEU A 91 7.79 6.67 23.72
N PHE A 92 6.80 6.19 24.46
CA PHE A 92 6.92 5.71 25.84
C PHE A 92 5.84 4.66 26.11
N GLY A 93 5.90 4.04 27.27
CA GLY A 93 4.95 3.03 27.75
C GLY A 93 5.53 1.61 27.72
N ALA A 94 4.81 0.69 28.34
CA ALA A 94 5.19 -0.71 28.40
C ALA A 94 5.07 -1.36 27.01
N PRO A 95 5.94 -2.33 26.68
CA PRO A 95 5.76 -3.16 25.48
C PRO A 95 4.49 -4.01 25.62
N SER A 96 4.04 -4.56 24.47
CA SER A 96 2.96 -5.55 24.49
C SER A 96 3.34 -6.76 25.37
N PRO A 97 2.38 -7.31 26.15
CA PRO A 97 2.63 -8.52 26.92
C PRO A 97 2.90 -9.76 26.05
N LYS A 98 2.46 -9.75 24.81
CA LYS A 98 2.80 -10.73 23.79
C LYS A 98 3.68 -10.09 22.73
N GLY A 99 4.69 -10.82 22.28
CA GLY A 99 5.62 -10.42 21.22
C GLY A 99 5.39 -11.23 19.94
N GLN A 100 6.48 -11.69 19.37
CA GLN A 100 6.51 -12.42 18.08
C GLN A 100 6.98 -13.88 18.27
N GLU A 101 6.88 -14.40 19.49
CA GLU A 101 7.36 -15.72 19.85
C GLU A 101 6.66 -16.78 19.01
N LEU A 102 7.44 -17.66 18.39
CA LEU A 102 6.98 -18.76 17.52
C LEU A 102 6.03 -18.32 16.40
N GLU A 103 6.02 -17.03 16.06
CA GLU A 103 5.11 -16.46 15.06
C GLU A 103 3.61 -16.72 15.35
N ASP A 104 3.26 -16.84 16.62
CA ASP A 104 1.90 -17.20 17.06
C ASP A 104 0.85 -16.16 16.64
N GLN A 105 1.24 -14.91 16.49
CA GLN A 105 0.34 -13.86 15.99
C GLN A 105 -0.03 -14.07 14.52
N TYR A 106 0.94 -14.48 13.69
CA TYR A 106 0.75 -14.72 12.25
C TYR A 106 -0.26 -15.86 12.02
N PHE A 107 -0.15 -16.94 12.80
CA PHE A 107 -1.05 -18.09 12.73
C PHE A 107 -2.31 -17.93 13.58
N GLY A 108 -2.48 -16.80 14.23
CA GLY A 108 -3.60 -16.52 15.11
C GLY A 108 -4.91 -16.29 14.36
N VAL A 109 -6.01 -16.34 15.10
CA VAL A 109 -7.34 -16.10 14.57
C VAL A 109 -7.55 -14.61 14.30
N ILE A 110 -8.14 -14.27 13.15
CA ILE A 110 -8.63 -12.93 12.87
C ILE A 110 -9.89 -12.68 13.70
N ARG A 111 -9.87 -11.69 14.56
CA ARG A 111 -11.01 -11.33 15.41
C ARG A 111 -12.13 -10.72 14.59
N ASP A 112 -13.37 -10.92 14.97
CA ASP A 112 -14.58 -10.49 14.23
C ASP A 112 -14.54 -9.03 13.81
N ARG A 113 -14.16 -8.11 14.73
CA ARG A 113 -14.07 -6.68 14.41
C ARG A 113 -13.00 -6.37 13.36
N VAL A 114 -11.89 -7.09 13.37
CA VAL A 114 -10.82 -6.97 12.39
C VAL A 114 -11.27 -7.58 11.05
N GLY A 115 -11.91 -8.74 11.08
CA GLY A 115 -12.48 -9.37 9.88
C GLY A 115 -13.53 -8.49 9.21
N SER A 116 -14.40 -7.85 9.98
CA SER A 116 -15.37 -6.88 9.48
C SER A 116 -14.72 -5.67 8.83
N PHE A 117 -13.66 -5.14 9.44
CA PHE A 117 -12.83 -4.08 8.83
C PHE A 117 -12.23 -4.54 7.50
N MET A 118 -11.63 -5.74 7.46
CA MET A 118 -10.99 -6.28 6.25
C MET A 118 -12.00 -6.47 5.12
N ALA A 119 -13.20 -6.96 5.41
CA ALA A 119 -14.26 -7.14 4.43
C ALA A 119 -14.75 -5.80 3.85
N ASP A 120 -14.97 -4.79 4.71
CA ASP A 120 -15.39 -3.45 4.29
C ASP A 120 -14.27 -2.76 3.49
N LEU A 121 -13.01 -2.91 3.92
CA LEU A 121 -11.86 -2.39 3.19
C LEU A 121 -11.78 -2.95 1.76
N ASN A 122 -11.94 -4.26 1.59
CA ASN A 122 -11.95 -4.88 0.27
C ASN A 122 -13.03 -4.27 -0.64
N GLN A 123 -14.25 -4.11 -0.13
CA GLN A 123 -15.34 -3.51 -0.90
C GLN A 123 -15.04 -2.07 -1.33
N GLU A 124 -14.49 -1.26 -0.44
CA GLU A 124 -14.12 0.12 -0.76
C GLU A 124 -12.98 0.19 -1.79
N LEU A 125 -12.01 -0.72 -1.70
CA LEU A 125 -10.90 -0.80 -2.67
C LEU A 125 -11.39 -1.28 -4.04
N TRP A 126 -12.27 -2.27 -4.10
CA TRP A 126 -12.87 -2.73 -5.36
C TRP A 126 -13.66 -1.65 -6.08
N LYS A 127 -14.40 -0.80 -5.34
CA LYS A 127 -15.08 0.37 -5.92
C LYS A 127 -14.11 1.34 -6.61
N LEU A 128 -12.87 1.42 -6.13
CA LEU A 128 -11.81 2.22 -6.72
C LEU A 128 -11.03 1.49 -7.82
N GLY A 129 -11.42 0.27 -8.17
CA GLY A 129 -10.70 -0.56 -9.13
C GLY A 129 -9.37 -1.12 -8.62
N ILE A 130 -9.18 -1.17 -7.31
CA ILE A 130 -7.99 -1.75 -6.67
C ILE A 130 -8.26 -3.21 -6.35
N PRO A 131 -7.56 -4.17 -6.97
CA PRO A 131 -7.86 -5.60 -6.84
C PRO A 131 -7.26 -6.19 -5.55
N ALA A 132 -7.73 -5.73 -4.40
CA ALA A 132 -7.38 -6.32 -3.10
C ALA A 132 -7.85 -7.77 -3.04
N THR A 133 -6.96 -8.70 -2.67
CA THR A 133 -7.23 -10.14 -2.69
C THR A 133 -6.99 -10.81 -1.35
N THR A 134 -5.85 -10.53 -0.73
CA THR A 134 -5.39 -11.25 0.45
C THR A 134 -5.32 -10.31 1.63
N GLN A 135 -5.90 -10.72 2.75
CA GLN A 135 -5.72 -10.07 4.04
C GLN A 135 -5.52 -11.14 5.12
N HIS A 136 -4.51 -10.94 5.96
CA HIS A 136 -4.15 -11.86 7.03
C HIS A 136 -3.46 -11.13 8.19
N ASN A 137 -3.22 -11.86 9.28
CA ASN A 137 -2.40 -11.37 10.38
C ASN A 137 -0.93 -11.40 9.98
N GLU A 138 -0.18 -10.42 10.51
CA GLU A 138 1.27 -10.37 10.47
C GLU A 138 1.88 -10.80 11.82
N VAL A 139 3.20 -10.83 11.88
CA VAL A 139 3.92 -11.43 13.00
C VAL A 139 3.88 -10.61 14.29
N ALA A 140 3.71 -9.30 14.21
CA ALA A 140 3.58 -8.45 15.38
C ALA A 140 2.13 -8.44 15.93
N PRO A 141 1.93 -8.25 17.23
CA PRO A 141 0.59 -8.12 17.81
C PRO A 141 -0.20 -6.99 17.16
N ALA A 142 -1.44 -7.27 16.75
CA ALA A 142 -2.35 -6.35 16.07
C ALA A 142 -1.83 -5.80 14.72
N GLN A 143 -0.90 -6.51 14.11
CA GLN A 143 -0.40 -6.23 12.77
C GLN A 143 -1.12 -7.11 11.76
N HIS A 144 -1.41 -6.53 10.60
CA HIS A 144 -2.10 -7.19 9.50
C HIS A 144 -1.48 -6.73 8.18
N GLU A 145 -1.79 -7.47 7.11
CA GLU A 145 -1.35 -7.14 5.77
C GLU A 145 -2.51 -7.22 4.77
N MET A 146 -2.45 -6.38 3.76
CA MET A 146 -3.30 -6.45 2.58
C MET A 146 -2.41 -6.53 1.34
N ALA A 147 -2.67 -7.51 0.48
CA ALA A 147 -2.00 -7.70 -0.78
C ALA A 147 -2.99 -7.58 -1.96
N PRO A 148 -2.73 -6.71 -2.95
CA PRO A 148 -3.48 -6.65 -4.19
C PRO A 148 -2.90 -7.61 -5.25
N ILE A 149 -3.65 -7.86 -6.31
CA ILE A 149 -3.06 -8.41 -7.53
C ILE A 149 -2.07 -7.40 -8.09
N PHE A 150 -0.90 -7.86 -8.51
CA PHE A 150 0.14 -7.01 -9.10
C PHE A 150 -0.34 -6.34 -10.41
N THR A 151 0.19 -5.18 -10.70
CA THR A 151 -0.09 -4.44 -11.92
C THR A 151 1.11 -3.60 -12.36
N MET A 152 0.97 -2.87 -13.46
CA MET A 152 2.00 -1.95 -13.96
C MET A 152 2.46 -1.00 -12.85
N CYS A 153 3.77 -0.84 -12.71
CA CYS A 153 4.40 -0.19 -11.56
C CYS A 153 3.81 1.19 -11.22
N ASN A 154 3.58 2.07 -12.21
CA ASN A 154 3.01 3.39 -11.94
C ASN A 154 1.56 3.31 -11.43
N LEU A 155 0.77 2.35 -11.90
CA LEU A 155 -0.59 2.13 -11.43
C LEU A 155 -0.59 1.55 -10.02
N ALA A 156 0.27 0.56 -9.76
CA ALA A 156 0.42 -0.04 -8.43
C ALA A 156 0.78 1.02 -7.35
N VAL A 157 1.67 1.96 -7.69
CA VAL A 157 2.03 3.06 -6.78
C VAL A 157 0.83 3.95 -6.47
N ASP A 158 0.06 4.36 -7.47
CA ASP A 158 -1.15 5.18 -7.28
C ASP A 158 -2.20 4.43 -6.46
N GLN A 159 -2.44 3.16 -6.79
CA GLN A 159 -3.37 2.30 -6.06
C GLN A 159 -2.97 2.17 -4.57
N ASN A 160 -1.68 2.05 -4.27
CA ASN A 160 -1.25 1.94 -2.89
C ASN A 160 -1.45 3.24 -2.09
N GLN A 161 -1.31 4.42 -2.71
CA GLN A 161 -1.64 5.68 -2.05
C GLN A 161 -3.14 5.75 -1.68
N LEU A 162 -4.01 5.33 -2.59
CA LEU A 162 -5.45 5.24 -2.33
C LEU A 162 -5.77 4.18 -1.26
N THR A 163 -5.08 3.06 -1.27
CA THR A 163 -5.21 2.01 -0.27
C THR A 163 -4.92 2.52 1.13
N MET A 164 -3.79 3.20 1.33
CA MET A 164 -3.41 3.75 2.64
C MET A 164 -4.44 4.78 3.15
N GLU A 165 -4.97 5.61 2.27
CA GLU A 165 -6.03 6.56 2.63
C GLU A 165 -7.32 5.84 3.01
N THR A 166 -7.73 4.85 2.21
CA THR A 166 -8.95 4.07 2.41
C THR A 166 -8.88 3.27 3.71
N MET A 167 -7.73 2.66 4.03
CA MET A 167 -7.51 1.96 5.30
C MET A 167 -7.82 2.83 6.50
N LYS A 168 -7.32 4.06 6.53
CA LYS A 168 -7.56 5.01 7.63
C LYS A 168 -9.04 5.38 7.76
N ARG A 169 -9.70 5.62 6.63
CA ARG A 169 -11.12 5.97 6.59
C ARG A 169 -12.00 4.82 7.06
N VAL A 170 -11.76 3.62 6.54
CA VAL A 170 -12.54 2.43 6.91
C VAL A 170 -12.30 2.05 8.38
N ALA A 171 -11.05 2.10 8.87
CA ALA A 171 -10.76 1.82 10.28
C ALA A 171 -11.62 2.65 11.23
N THR A 172 -11.83 3.93 10.92
CA THR A 172 -12.65 4.83 11.74
C THR A 172 -14.09 4.35 11.84
N ARG A 173 -14.67 3.78 10.79
CA ARG A 173 -16.04 3.23 10.80
C ARG A 173 -16.18 2.05 11.77
N HIS A 174 -15.11 1.30 11.98
CA HIS A 174 -15.05 0.14 12.87
C HIS A 174 -14.55 0.48 14.29
N GLY A 175 -14.47 1.77 14.65
CA GLY A 175 -13.95 2.20 15.95
C GLY A 175 -12.46 1.86 16.13
N LEU A 176 -11.73 1.77 15.03
CA LEU A 176 -10.30 1.48 14.96
C LEU A 176 -9.52 2.68 14.41
N VAL A 177 -8.22 2.66 14.59
CA VAL A 177 -7.26 3.54 13.92
C VAL A 177 -6.22 2.66 13.23
N CYS A 178 -6.01 2.91 11.94
CA CYS A 178 -4.98 2.25 11.15
C CYS A 178 -3.67 3.04 11.25
N LEU A 179 -2.63 2.43 11.80
CA LEU A 179 -1.29 2.99 11.87
C LEU A 179 -0.48 2.51 10.66
N LEU A 180 0.07 3.46 9.93
CA LEU A 180 0.92 3.24 8.73
C LEU A 180 2.32 3.82 8.90
N HIS A 181 2.67 4.26 10.12
CA HIS A 181 4.05 4.62 10.44
C HIS A 181 4.94 3.38 10.28
N GLU A 182 6.12 3.53 9.73
CA GLU A 182 7.01 2.39 9.43
C GLU A 182 7.38 1.57 10.66
N LYS A 183 7.47 2.21 11.83
CA LYS A 183 7.81 1.55 13.10
C LYS A 183 6.96 2.10 14.24
N PRO A 184 5.66 1.73 14.34
CA PRO A 184 4.79 2.28 15.38
C PRO A 184 5.15 1.78 16.79
N TYR A 185 5.77 0.61 16.90
CA TYR A 185 6.17 0.01 18.16
C TYR A 185 7.61 -0.47 18.11
N ALA A 186 8.44 -0.06 19.08
CA ALA A 186 9.81 -0.53 19.18
C ALA A 186 9.84 -2.03 19.56
N GLY A 187 10.84 -2.75 19.07
CA GLY A 187 11.09 -4.15 19.44
C GLY A 187 10.26 -5.20 18.68
N VAL A 188 9.31 -4.79 17.84
CA VAL A 188 8.52 -5.69 16.98
C VAL A 188 8.56 -5.22 15.52
N ASN A 189 8.02 -6.00 14.60
CA ASN A 189 7.93 -5.62 13.19
C ASN A 189 7.21 -4.29 12.99
N GLY A 190 7.44 -3.67 11.85
CA GLY A 190 6.84 -2.40 11.46
C GLY A 190 5.80 -2.55 10.35
N SER A 191 5.14 -1.43 10.00
CA SER A 191 4.20 -1.36 8.88
C SER A 191 4.98 -1.19 7.58
N GLY A 192 5.52 -2.29 7.08
CA GLY A 192 6.27 -2.33 5.84
C GLY A 192 5.38 -2.16 4.61
N LYS A 193 6.06 -2.07 3.49
CA LYS A 193 5.46 -2.15 2.17
C LYS A 193 6.36 -3.04 1.34
N HIS A 194 6.11 -4.33 1.39
CA HIS A 194 6.87 -5.29 0.62
C HIS A 194 6.47 -5.19 -0.85
N ASN A 195 7.42 -4.89 -1.72
CA ASN A 195 7.18 -4.75 -3.13
C ASN A 195 7.69 -5.97 -3.88
N ASN A 196 6.81 -6.89 -4.18
CA ASN A 196 7.08 -7.96 -5.14
C ASN A 196 7.07 -7.36 -6.54
N TRP A 197 8.13 -7.52 -7.30
CA TRP A 197 8.22 -6.91 -8.61
C TRP A 197 8.73 -7.88 -9.67
N SER A 198 8.33 -7.63 -10.90
CA SER A 198 8.77 -8.36 -12.08
C SER A 198 8.83 -7.45 -13.29
N ILE A 199 9.39 -7.96 -14.37
CA ILE A 199 9.30 -7.34 -15.68
C ILE A 199 8.74 -8.35 -16.66
N GLY A 200 7.83 -7.93 -17.53
CA GLY A 200 7.23 -8.76 -18.57
C GLY A 200 7.26 -8.08 -19.92
N THR A 201 7.21 -8.86 -20.98
CA THR A 201 7.08 -8.35 -22.35
C THR A 201 5.61 -8.07 -22.69
N ASP A 202 5.39 -7.36 -23.79
CA ASP A 202 4.07 -7.13 -24.38
C ASP A 202 3.62 -8.27 -25.32
N THR A 203 4.39 -9.36 -25.36
CA THR A 203 4.13 -10.56 -26.21
C THR A 203 4.16 -11.81 -25.38
#